data_0db8354c6a439ff46263ea223ae22e07
#
_entry.id   0db8354c6a439ff46263ea223ae22e07
#
_cell.length_a   1.000
_cell.length_b   1.000
_cell.length_c   1.000
_cell.angle_alpha   90.00
_cell.angle_beta   90.00
_cell.angle_gamma   90.00
#
_symmetry.space_group_name_H-M   'P 1'
#
loop_
_entity.id
_entity.type
_entity.pdbx_description
1 polymer ?
#
loop_
_entity_poly.entity_id
_entity_poly.type
_entity_poly.pdbx_seq_one_letter_code
_entity_poly.pdbx_strand_id
1 'polypeptide(L)'
;MPIKNRIMEMHAEITEWRRDFHENPELLYDTVRTSKIVSEKLNSFGCDVVKTGIGRTGVVAVIKGRSDSKGKVIGLRADMDALPIKEITGLDYSSKNDGKMHACGHDGHTAMLLGAAKYLTETRNFDGTVVVIFQPAEEGGAGAKEMCDDGLMSDFDISEVYGMHNAPGLPVGQFNIRPGAFFAAADQFTLDIEGKGGHAARPQETIDPTIVGAQILIALQSVVSRNTDPLESLVVSVTSFRTESDSYNVIPQTVQLRGTVRTLSKEVRDLSLIH
;
A
#
# COMPACT_ATOMS: atom_id res chain seq x y z
N MET A 1 -2.36 -28.63 20.26
CA MET A 1 -1.04 -28.00 20.40
C MET A 1 -1.24 -26.52 20.63
N PRO A 2 -0.54 -25.88 21.57
CA PRO A 2 -0.63 -24.42 21.74
C PRO A 2 -0.23 -23.70 20.44
N ILE A 3 -0.91 -22.61 20.10
CA ILE A 3 -0.68 -21.82 18.87
C ILE A 3 0.81 -21.50 18.68
N LYS A 4 1.47 -20.99 19.72
CA LYS A 4 2.90 -20.64 19.67
C LYS A 4 3.79 -21.78 19.20
N ASN A 5 3.59 -22.99 19.71
CA ASN A 5 4.44 -24.15 19.38
C ASN A 5 4.27 -24.52 17.90
N ARG A 6 3.03 -24.53 17.40
CA ARG A 6 2.79 -24.88 15.99
C ARG A 6 3.35 -23.82 15.03
N ILE A 7 3.20 -22.53 15.34
CA ILE A 7 3.80 -21.46 14.55
C ILE A 7 5.33 -21.54 14.55
N MET A 8 5.93 -21.85 15.69
CA MET A 8 7.39 -22.05 15.77
C MET A 8 7.87 -23.23 14.90
N GLU A 9 7.13 -24.33 14.84
CA GLU A 9 7.45 -25.46 13.96
C GLU A 9 7.37 -25.07 12.47
N MET A 10 6.44 -24.19 12.10
CA MET A 10 6.29 -23.71 10.73
C MET A 10 7.22 -22.54 10.37
N HIS A 11 7.98 -22.01 11.33
CA HIS A 11 8.75 -20.77 11.14
C HIS A 11 9.73 -20.84 9.95
N ALA A 12 10.45 -21.96 9.82
CA ALA A 12 11.40 -22.14 8.71
C ALA A 12 10.68 -22.10 7.35
N GLU A 13 9.56 -22.82 7.22
CA GLU A 13 8.75 -22.89 6.01
C GLU A 13 8.15 -21.50 5.65
N ILE A 14 7.62 -20.78 6.65
CA ILE A 14 7.10 -19.42 6.45
C ILE A 14 8.22 -18.46 6.02
N THR A 15 9.42 -18.63 6.58
CA THR A 15 10.60 -17.85 6.20
C THR A 15 11.00 -18.10 4.74
N GLU A 16 10.95 -19.35 4.28
CA GLU A 16 11.21 -19.71 2.88
C GLU A 16 10.20 -19.05 1.94
N TRP A 17 8.91 -19.09 2.28
CA TRP A 17 7.88 -18.41 1.48
C TRP A 17 8.12 -16.90 1.39
N ARG A 18 8.43 -16.27 2.53
CA ARG A 18 8.73 -14.85 2.58
C ARG A 18 9.91 -14.50 1.70
N ARG A 19 11.01 -15.28 1.75
CA ARG A 19 12.20 -15.05 0.93
C ARG A 19 11.94 -15.27 -0.55
N ASP A 20 11.15 -16.28 -0.91
CA ASP A 20 10.76 -16.52 -2.28
C ASP A 20 9.95 -15.35 -2.88
N PHE A 21 9.00 -14.78 -2.13
CA PHE A 21 8.29 -13.58 -2.53
C PHE A 21 9.24 -12.38 -2.63
N HIS A 22 10.14 -12.21 -1.68
CA HIS A 22 11.12 -11.12 -1.67
C HIS A 22 12.05 -11.15 -2.89
N GLU A 23 12.51 -12.32 -3.28
CA GLU A 23 13.35 -12.52 -4.47
C GLU A 23 12.62 -12.23 -5.78
N ASN A 24 11.30 -12.33 -5.81
CA ASN A 24 10.49 -12.24 -7.02
C ASN A 24 9.37 -11.19 -6.90
N PRO A 25 9.70 -9.92 -6.62
CA PRO A 25 8.71 -8.87 -6.42
C PRO A 25 7.96 -8.53 -7.72
N GLU A 26 6.65 -8.36 -7.59
CA GLU A 26 5.75 -7.97 -8.66
C GLU A 26 5.01 -6.69 -8.27
N LEU A 27 4.69 -5.81 -9.25
CA LEU A 27 4.15 -4.48 -8.99
C LEU A 27 2.63 -4.44 -9.18
N LEU A 28 1.94 -3.72 -8.29
CA LEU A 28 0.53 -3.39 -8.43
C LEU A 28 -0.32 -4.63 -8.78
N TYR A 29 -0.96 -4.61 -9.95
CA TYR A 29 -1.81 -5.70 -10.45
C TYR A 29 -1.04 -6.81 -11.19
N ASP A 30 0.26 -6.65 -11.42
CA ASP A 30 1.09 -7.68 -12.10
C ASP A 30 1.53 -8.80 -11.14
N THR A 31 0.82 -8.99 -10.02
CA THR A 31 1.11 -10.01 -8.99
C THR A 31 0.68 -11.43 -9.42
N VAL A 32 0.95 -11.80 -10.68
CA VAL A 32 0.47 -13.06 -11.28
C VAL A 32 1.14 -14.28 -10.67
N ARG A 33 2.49 -14.24 -10.50
CA ARG A 33 3.26 -15.33 -9.88
C ARG A 33 2.89 -15.48 -8.40
N THR A 34 2.86 -14.37 -7.67
CA THR A 34 2.51 -14.35 -6.25
C THR A 34 1.12 -14.91 -6.02
N SER A 35 0.14 -14.45 -6.78
CA SER A 35 -1.24 -14.93 -6.74
C SER A 35 -1.36 -16.46 -7.01
N LYS A 36 -0.61 -16.95 -8.00
CA LYS A 36 -0.56 -18.38 -8.32
C LYS A 36 -0.02 -19.19 -7.13
N ILE A 37 1.12 -18.79 -6.56
CA ILE A 37 1.73 -19.50 -5.43
C ILE A 37 0.81 -19.48 -4.21
N VAL A 38 0.22 -18.32 -3.90
CA VAL A 38 -0.75 -18.17 -2.81
C VAL A 38 -1.92 -19.13 -3.00
N SER A 39 -2.54 -19.16 -4.18
CA SER A 39 -3.69 -20.04 -4.45
C SER A 39 -3.33 -21.53 -4.39
N GLU A 40 -2.17 -21.92 -4.89
CA GLU A 40 -1.68 -23.31 -4.81
C GLU A 40 -1.46 -23.74 -3.36
N LYS A 41 -0.87 -22.88 -2.52
CA LYS A 41 -0.67 -23.15 -1.09
C LYS A 41 -2.01 -23.27 -0.35
N LEU A 42 -2.94 -22.35 -0.56
CA LEU A 42 -4.26 -22.37 0.08
C LEU A 42 -5.05 -23.64 -0.29
N ASN A 43 -4.99 -24.06 -1.55
CA ASN A 43 -5.56 -25.34 -1.98
C ASN A 43 -4.88 -26.54 -1.28
N SER A 44 -3.55 -26.53 -1.19
CA SER A 44 -2.80 -27.61 -0.54
C SER A 44 -3.06 -27.69 0.99
N PHE A 45 -3.39 -26.57 1.64
CA PHE A 45 -3.77 -26.54 3.05
C PHE A 45 -5.17 -27.07 3.30
N GLY A 46 -6.00 -27.21 2.28
CA GLY A 46 -7.37 -27.69 2.39
C GLY A 46 -8.37 -26.61 2.82
N CYS A 47 -8.21 -25.39 2.34
CA CYS A 47 -9.24 -24.36 2.44
C CYS A 47 -10.54 -24.83 1.79
N ASP A 48 -11.70 -24.46 2.35
CA ASP A 48 -13.01 -24.94 1.87
C ASP A 48 -13.36 -24.35 0.49
N VAL A 49 -12.91 -23.13 0.21
CA VAL A 49 -13.04 -22.44 -1.09
C VAL A 49 -11.76 -21.68 -1.35
N VAL A 50 -11.29 -21.66 -2.58
CA VAL A 50 -10.23 -20.74 -3.06
C VAL A 50 -10.69 -20.11 -4.35
N LYS A 51 -10.80 -18.78 -4.37
CA LYS A 51 -11.14 -17.99 -5.56
C LYS A 51 -9.96 -17.09 -5.94
N THR A 52 -9.63 -17.02 -7.20
CA THR A 52 -8.60 -16.14 -7.79
C THR A 52 -9.26 -15.13 -8.72
N GLY A 53 -8.56 -14.04 -9.02
CA GLY A 53 -9.00 -13.04 -9.99
C GLY A 53 -9.96 -11.99 -9.43
N ILE A 54 -10.16 -11.92 -8.10
CA ILE A 54 -10.94 -10.86 -7.46
C ILE A 54 -10.04 -9.63 -7.36
N GLY A 55 -10.47 -8.50 -7.93
CA GLY A 55 -9.58 -7.35 -8.12
C GLY A 55 -8.42 -7.70 -9.06
N ARG A 56 -8.69 -8.38 -10.16
CA ARG A 56 -7.75 -8.86 -11.21
C ARG A 56 -6.86 -10.02 -10.76
N THR A 57 -5.95 -9.81 -9.82
CA THR A 57 -4.98 -10.83 -9.37
C THR A 57 -5.10 -11.17 -7.89
N GLY A 58 -6.11 -10.66 -7.20
CA GLY A 58 -6.35 -10.99 -5.81
C GLY A 58 -6.78 -12.46 -5.61
N VAL A 59 -6.48 -13.00 -4.44
CA VAL A 59 -6.84 -14.35 -4.03
C VAL A 59 -7.62 -14.29 -2.72
N VAL A 60 -8.73 -15.03 -2.67
CA VAL A 60 -9.57 -15.13 -1.49
C VAL A 60 -9.83 -16.59 -1.18
N ALA A 61 -9.68 -16.98 0.08
CA ALA A 61 -10.04 -18.34 0.49
C ALA A 61 -10.89 -18.34 1.76
N VAL A 62 -11.77 -19.32 1.85
CA VAL A 62 -12.69 -19.53 2.97
C VAL A 62 -12.20 -20.71 3.81
N ILE A 63 -12.19 -20.53 5.12
CA ILE A 63 -11.87 -21.56 6.10
C ILE A 63 -13.02 -21.61 7.12
N LYS A 64 -13.75 -22.70 7.14
CA LYS A 64 -14.85 -22.92 8.08
C LYS A 64 -14.32 -23.51 9.38
N GLY A 65 -14.78 -22.97 10.51
CA GLY A 65 -14.52 -23.49 11.84
C GLY A 65 -15.22 -24.82 12.08
N ARG A 66 -15.04 -25.38 13.29
CA ARG A 66 -15.73 -26.61 13.73
C ARG A 66 -17.22 -26.42 13.97
N SER A 67 -17.62 -25.20 14.24
CA SER A 67 -19.01 -24.77 14.45
C SER A 67 -19.25 -23.41 13.81
N ASP A 68 -20.52 -23.07 13.62
CA ASP A 68 -20.95 -21.79 13.12
C ASP A 68 -22.23 -21.37 13.84
N SER A 69 -22.13 -21.17 15.16
CA SER A 69 -23.30 -20.91 16.03
C SER A 69 -23.86 -19.50 15.87
N LYS A 70 -23.05 -18.57 15.36
CA LYS A 70 -23.40 -17.14 15.25
C LYS A 70 -23.43 -16.61 13.80
N GLY A 71 -23.07 -17.42 12.82
CA GLY A 71 -22.96 -17.00 11.43
C GLY A 71 -21.92 -15.89 11.21
N LYS A 72 -20.89 -15.78 12.09
CA LYS A 72 -19.91 -14.70 12.00
C LYS A 72 -18.83 -15.01 11.01
N VAL A 73 -18.60 -14.09 10.06
CA VAL A 73 -17.53 -14.17 9.08
C VAL A 73 -16.56 -13.02 9.28
N ILE A 74 -15.28 -13.31 9.47
CA ILE A 74 -14.21 -12.31 9.58
C ILE A 74 -13.21 -12.46 8.43
N GLY A 75 -12.74 -11.33 7.90
CA GLY A 75 -11.68 -11.25 6.92
C GLY A 75 -10.31 -11.06 7.58
N LEU A 76 -9.29 -11.77 7.11
CA LEU A 76 -7.88 -11.51 7.43
C LEU A 76 -7.17 -11.09 6.14
N ARG A 77 -6.54 -9.92 6.13
CA ARG A 77 -6.00 -9.28 4.92
C ARG A 77 -4.48 -9.18 4.95
N ALA A 78 -3.85 -9.52 3.83
CA ALA A 78 -2.48 -9.15 3.48
C ALA A 78 -2.44 -8.56 2.08
N ASP A 79 -1.53 -7.63 1.84
CA ASP A 79 -1.17 -7.12 0.52
C ASP A 79 -0.06 -7.94 -0.11
N MET A 80 0.05 -7.89 -1.46
CA MET A 80 0.97 -8.74 -2.20
C MET A 80 1.97 -7.99 -3.09
N ASP A 81 1.70 -6.72 -3.40
CA ASP A 81 2.49 -5.98 -4.38
C ASP A 81 3.76 -5.35 -3.77
N ALA A 82 4.73 -5.11 -4.64
CA ALA A 82 6.02 -4.51 -4.33
C ALA A 82 6.13 -3.08 -4.89
N LEU A 83 7.25 -2.43 -4.61
CA LEU A 83 7.56 -1.07 -5.03
C LEU A 83 8.56 -1.03 -6.20
N PRO A 84 8.48 -0.02 -7.09
CA PRO A 84 9.44 0.20 -8.17
C PRO A 84 10.74 0.85 -7.63
N ILE A 85 11.44 0.12 -6.78
CA ILE A 85 12.66 0.54 -6.09
C ILE A 85 13.77 -0.46 -6.40
N LYS A 86 14.96 0.02 -6.73
CA LYS A 86 16.14 -0.84 -6.87
C LYS A 86 16.64 -1.26 -5.51
N GLU A 87 16.69 -2.56 -5.27
CA GLU A 87 17.24 -3.10 -4.03
C GLU A 87 18.76 -2.99 -3.99
N ILE A 88 19.30 -2.55 -2.83
CA ILE A 88 20.74 -2.42 -2.56
C ILE A 88 21.12 -3.03 -1.21
N THR A 89 20.29 -3.95 -0.68
CA THR A 89 20.49 -4.55 0.66
C THR A 89 21.67 -5.51 0.71
N GLY A 90 22.01 -6.17 -0.39
CA GLY A 90 23.08 -7.18 -0.45
C GLY A 90 22.73 -8.48 0.28
N LEU A 91 21.46 -8.76 0.52
CA LEU A 91 21.00 -10.00 1.14
C LEU A 91 21.07 -11.16 0.15
N ASP A 92 21.29 -12.38 0.67
CA ASP A 92 21.34 -13.61 -0.15
C ASP A 92 20.03 -13.88 -0.91
N TYR A 93 18.91 -13.34 -0.43
CA TYR A 93 17.58 -13.42 -1.02
C TYR A 93 17.10 -12.07 -1.58
N SER A 94 18.00 -11.19 -1.97
CA SER A 94 17.67 -9.94 -2.65
C SER A 94 16.88 -10.17 -3.92
N SER A 95 16.09 -9.16 -4.31
CA SER A 95 15.29 -9.16 -5.53
C SER A 95 16.09 -9.60 -6.77
N LYS A 96 15.52 -10.52 -7.53
CA LYS A 96 16.02 -10.96 -8.84
C LYS A 96 15.43 -10.12 -9.99
N ASN A 97 14.50 -9.22 -9.68
CA ASN A 97 13.83 -8.35 -10.64
C ASN A 97 14.39 -6.92 -10.51
N ASP A 98 15.33 -6.52 -11.36
CA ASP A 98 15.95 -5.19 -11.28
C ASP A 98 14.91 -4.07 -11.27
N GLY A 99 15.11 -3.08 -10.40
CA GLY A 99 14.19 -1.96 -10.22
C GLY A 99 12.91 -2.28 -9.47
N LYS A 100 12.76 -3.48 -8.88
CA LYS A 100 11.61 -3.85 -8.03
C LYS A 100 12.08 -4.41 -6.70
N MET A 101 11.39 -4.06 -5.60
CA MET A 101 11.73 -4.53 -4.25
C MET A 101 10.49 -4.57 -3.36
N HIS A 102 10.37 -5.59 -2.51
CA HIS A 102 9.44 -5.59 -1.38
C HIS A 102 9.95 -4.69 -0.24
N ALA A 103 10.01 -3.36 -0.51
CA ALA A 103 10.51 -2.39 0.46
C ALA A 103 9.48 -2.02 1.54
N CYS A 104 8.20 -2.30 1.31
CA CYS A 104 7.11 -2.09 2.28
C CYS A 104 6.85 -3.30 3.18
N GLY A 105 7.36 -4.49 2.82
CA GLY A 105 7.24 -5.70 3.63
C GLY A 105 6.02 -6.58 3.32
N HIS A 106 5.36 -6.38 2.19
CA HIS A 106 4.19 -7.15 1.78
C HIS A 106 4.51 -8.64 1.53
N ASP A 107 5.77 -8.98 1.22
CA ASP A 107 6.29 -10.35 1.23
C ASP A 107 6.11 -11.03 2.59
N GLY A 108 6.39 -10.30 3.67
CA GLY A 108 6.18 -10.74 5.05
C GLY A 108 4.70 -10.86 5.39
N HIS A 109 3.87 -9.88 4.98
CA HIS A 109 2.42 -9.92 5.23
C HIS A 109 1.78 -11.13 4.54
N THR A 110 2.10 -11.36 3.27
CA THR A 110 1.64 -12.54 2.50
C THR A 110 2.06 -13.84 3.17
N ALA A 111 3.33 -13.97 3.57
CA ALA A 111 3.83 -15.19 4.22
C ALA A 111 3.19 -15.43 5.59
N MET A 112 2.98 -14.38 6.39
CA MET A 112 2.31 -14.48 7.69
C MET A 112 0.86 -14.93 7.54
N LEU A 113 0.12 -14.38 6.57
CA LEU A 113 -1.27 -14.77 6.34
C LEU A 113 -1.39 -16.20 5.80
N LEU A 114 -0.45 -16.66 4.97
CA LEU A 114 -0.35 -18.06 4.57
C LEU A 114 -0.10 -18.99 5.77
N GLY A 115 0.80 -18.59 6.68
CA GLY A 115 1.04 -19.34 7.92
C GLY A 115 -0.20 -19.42 8.82
N ALA A 116 -0.94 -18.31 8.94
CA ALA A 116 -2.20 -18.28 9.67
C ALA A 116 -3.26 -19.18 9.00
N ALA A 117 -3.40 -19.12 7.67
CA ALA A 117 -4.33 -19.96 6.92
C ALA A 117 -4.02 -21.45 7.11
N LYS A 118 -2.74 -21.85 7.03
CA LYS A 118 -2.30 -23.23 7.29
C LYS A 118 -2.68 -23.69 8.68
N TYR A 119 -2.38 -22.88 9.71
CA TYR A 119 -2.75 -23.21 11.07
C TYR A 119 -4.27 -23.34 11.28
N LEU A 120 -5.03 -22.40 10.73
CA LEU A 120 -6.49 -22.38 10.86
C LEU A 120 -7.14 -23.59 10.17
N THR A 121 -6.66 -24.00 9.01
CA THR A 121 -7.15 -25.19 8.30
C THR A 121 -6.80 -26.49 9.02
N GLU A 122 -5.58 -26.60 9.58
CA GLU A 122 -5.16 -27.78 10.35
C GLU A 122 -6.00 -27.99 11.62
N THR A 123 -6.35 -26.92 12.30
CA THR A 123 -7.00 -27.01 13.61
C THR A 123 -8.51 -26.83 13.56
N ARG A 124 -9.00 -25.92 12.74
CA ARG A 124 -10.40 -25.47 12.65
C ARG A 124 -11.03 -25.18 14.02
N ASN A 125 -10.21 -24.84 15.02
CA ASN A 125 -10.62 -24.70 16.42
C ASN A 125 -11.17 -23.29 16.72
N PHE A 126 -12.22 -22.92 15.99
CA PHE A 126 -12.96 -21.65 16.14
C PHE A 126 -14.42 -21.84 15.75
N ASP A 127 -15.26 -20.87 16.11
CA ASP A 127 -16.69 -20.82 15.78
C ASP A 127 -16.94 -19.71 14.77
N GLY A 128 -17.50 -20.05 13.63
CA GLY A 128 -17.74 -19.15 12.48
C GLY A 128 -16.84 -19.45 11.29
N THR A 129 -16.63 -18.44 10.45
CA THR A 129 -15.86 -18.55 9.21
C THR A 129 -14.75 -17.50 9.16
N VAL A 130 -13.57 -17.88 8.69
CA VAL A 130 -12.47 -16.98 8.36
C VAL A 130 -12.30 -16.92 6.85
N VAL A 131 -12.24 -15.70 6.31
CA VAL A 131 -11.92 -15.42 4.93
C VAL A 131 -10.52 -14.81 4.87
N VAL A 132 -9.56 -15.46 4.24
CA VAL A 132 -8.23 -14.91 4.02
C VAL A 132 -8.19 -14.18 2.68
N ILE A 133 -7.68 -12.94 2.70
CA ILE A 133 -7.74 -11.99 1.59
C ILE A 133 -6.32 -11.58 1.24
N PHE A 134 -5.87 -11.96 0.04
CA PHE A 134 -4.57 -11.55 -0.51
C PHE A 134 -4.82 -10.48 -1.57
N GLN A 135 -4.54 -9.23 -1.22
CA GLN A 135 -4.87 -8.05 -2.00
C GLN A 135 -3.72 -7.63 -2.91
N PRO A 136 -3.94 -7.41 -4.21
CA PRO A 136 -2.98 -6.75 -5.10
C PRO A 136 -3.06 -5.23 -4.97
N ALA A 137 -2.08 -4.53 -5.55
CA ALA A 137 -2.11 -3.09 -5.86
C ALA A 137 -2.48 -2.17 -4.67
N GLU A 138 -1.87 -2.41 -3.51
CA GLU A 138 -1.98 -1.50 -2.36
C GLU A 138 -1.26 -0.19 -2.65
N GLU A 139 -0.06 -0.25 -3.25
CA GLU A 139 0.89 0.84 -3.48
C GLU A 139 0.48 1.83 -4.60
N GLY A 140 -0.81 2.18 -4.66
CA GLY A 140 -1.33 3.20 -5.57
C GLY A 140 -2.33 2.70 -6.62
N GLY A 141 -2.63 1.40 -6.68
CA GLY A 141 -3.59 0.84 -7.61
C GLY A 141 -5.03 0.74 -7.09
N ALA A 142 -5.28 1.08 -5.83
CA ALA A 142 -6.58 0.93 -5.15
C ALA A 142 -7.16 -0.51 -5.21
N GLY A 143 -6.30 -1.53 -5.09
CA GLY A 143 -6.68 -2.92 -5.24
C GLY A 143 -7.77 -3.39 -4.27
N ALA A 144 -7.79 -2.86 -3.03
CA ALA A 144 -8.87 -3.15 -2.09
C ALA A 144 -10.23 -2.68 -2.60
N LYS A 145 -10.29 -1.47 -3.21
CA LYS A 145 -11.52 -0.96 -3.79
C LYS A 145 -11.99 -1.85 -4.93
N GLU A 146 -11.08 -2.25 -5.83
CA GLU A 146 -11.42 -3.11 -6.96
C GLU A 146 -11.91 -4.50 -6.50
N MET A 147 -11.29 -5.08 -5.47
CA MET A 147 -11.79 -6.32 -4.87
C MET A 147 -13.19 -6.15 -4.26
N CYS A 148 -13.48 -5.00 -3.62
CA CYS A 148 -14.82 -4.72 -3.09
C CYS A 148 -15.84 -4.52 -4.20
N ASP A 149 -15.47 -3.81 -5.27
CA ASP A 149 -16.33 -3.61 -6.44
C ASP A 149 -16.65 -4.96 -7.14
N ASP A 150 -15.72 -5.92 -7.09
CA ASP A 150 -15.90 -7.31 -7.56
C ASP A 150 -16.68 -8.20 -6.57
N GLY A 151 -17.24 -7.63 -5.51
CA GLY A 151 -18.11 -8.35 -4.58
C GLY A 151 -17.41 -8.99 -3.37
N LEU A 152 -16.15 -8.65 -3.05
CA LEU A 152 -15.43 -9.25 -1.93
C LEU A 152 -16.23 -9.29 -0.63
N MET A 153 -16.90 -8.21 -0.27
CA MET A 153 -17.63 -8.14 1.01
C MET A 153 -18.95 -8.90 0.95
N SER A 154 -19.70 -8.77 -0.15
CA SER A 154 -21.03 -9.36 -0.32
C SER A 154 -21.01 -10.86 -0.62
N ASP A 155 -20.10 -11.32 -1.48
CA ASP A 155 -20.05 -12.73 -1.91
C ASP A 155 -19.56 -13.67 -0.80
N PHE A 156 -18.84 -13.13 0.16
CA PHE A 156 -18.28 -13.89 1.27
C PHE A 156 -18.90 -13.53 2.63
N ASP A 157 -19.94 -12.67 2.68
CA ASP A 157 -20.62 -12.23 3.89
C ASP A 157 -19.71 -11.68 4.99
N ILE A 158 -18.61 -11.00 4.59
CA ILE A 158 -17.60 -10.52 5.53
C ILE A 158 -18.15 -9.35 6.36
N SER A 159 -18.18 -9.51 7.68
CA SER A 159 -18.68 -8.50 8.62
C SER A 159 -17.58 -7.58 9.15
N GLU A 160 -16.36 -8.07 9.26
CA GLU A 160 -15.21 -7.35 9.80
C GLU A 160 -13.94 -7.79 9.07
N VAL A 161 -13.00 -6.87 8.84
CA VAL A 161 -11.69 -7.17 8.24
C VAL A 161 -10.58 -6.73 9.19
N TYR A 162 -9.59 -7.59 9.37
CA TYR A 162 -8.38 -7.33 10.14
C TYR A 162 -7.17 -7.42 9.23
N GLY A 163 -6.29 -6.42 9.31
CA GLY A 163 -5.00 -6.39 8.64
C GLY A 163 -3.91 -6.02 9.62
N MET A 164 -2.68 -6.40 9.30
CA MET A 164 -1.51 -6.07 10.10
C MET A 164 -0.42 -5.58 9.16
N HIS A 165 0.27 -4.49 9.54
CA HIS A 165 1.39 -3.96 8.80
C HIS A 165 2.65 -4.00 9.67
N ASN A 166 3.79 -4.39 9.11
CA ASN A 166 5.08 -4.27 9.78
C ASN A 166 5.41 -2.79 10.04
N ALA A 167 6.03 -2.52 11.17
CA ALA A 167 6.43 -1.17 11.55
C ALA A 167 7.93 -1.16 11.92
N PRO A 168 8.83 -0.81 10.97
CA PRO A 168 10.24 -0.65 11.26
C PRO A 168 10.46 0.36 12.39
N GLY A 169 11.36 0.02 13.34
CA GLY A 169 11.63 0.86 14.51
C GLY A 169 10.84 0.46 15.77
N LEU A 170 9.81 -0.38 15.68
CA LEU A 170 9.20 -1.01 16.85
C LEU A 170 9.94 -2.30 17.23
N PRO A 171 10.14 -2.56 18.53
CA PRO A 171 10.68 -3.83 18.98
C PRO A 171 9.83 -5.02 18.54
N VAL A 172 10.47 -6.12 18.15
CA VAL A 172 9.77 -7.35 17.75
C VAL A 172 8.85 -7.83 18.88
N GLY A 173 7.61 -8.17 18.52
CA GLY A 173 6.56 -8.61 19.46
C GLY A 173 5.73 -7.48 20.05
N GLN A 174 5.99 -6.23 19.71
CA GLN A 174 5.11 -5.11 20.04
C GLN A 174 4.09 -4.87 18.93
N PHE A 175 2.88 -4.51 19.33
CA PHE A 175 1.79 -4.15 18.45
C PHE A 175 1.25 -2.78 18.87
N ASN A 176 1.04 -1.90 17.90
CA ASN A 176 0.41 -0.62 18.10
C ASN A 176 -0.94 -0.59 17.40
N ILE A 177 -1.96 -0.18 18.13
CA ILE A 177 -3.30 0.07 17.61
C ILE A 177 -3.93 1.20 18.42
N ARG A 178 -4.75 2.02 17.77
CA ARG A 178 -5.52 3.08 18.43
C ARG A 178 -6.90 3.19 17.80
N PRO A 179 -7.91 3.66 18.55
CA PRO A 179 -9.20 4.04 17.96
C PRO A 179 -9.05 5.27 17.06
N GLY A 180 -9.93 5.39 16.06
CA GLY A 180 -9.95 6.51 15.12
C GLY A 180 -8.98 6.33 13.95
N ALA A 181 -8.57 7.41 13.32
CA ALA A 181 -7.65 7.39 12.18
C ALA A 181 -6.27 6.84 12.59
N PHE A 182 -5.82 5.81 11.88
CA PHE A 182 -4.57 5.10 12.13
C PHE A 182 -3.53 5.38 11.02
N PHE A 183 -3.96 5.33 9.77
CA PHE A 183 -3.18 5.74 8.60
C PHE A 183 -3.82 6.96 7.94
N ALA A 184 -2.97 7.83 7.39
CA ALA A 184 -3.42 9.00 6.66
C ALA A 184 -3.93 8.60 5.25
N ALA A 185 -4.95 9.31 4.79
CA ALA A 185 -5.26 9.33 3.36
C ALA A 185 -4.08 9.92 2.58
N ALA A 186 -3.86 9.43 1.37
CA ALA A 186 -2.77 9.84 0.49
C ALA A 186 -3.35 10.39 -0.81
N ASP A 187 -3.14 11.67 -1.05
CA ASP A 187 -3.47 12.30 -2.32
C ASP A 187 -2.19 12.81 -2.99
N GLN A 188 -2.19 12.87 -4.31
CA GLN A 188 -1.09 13.36 -5.12
C GLN A 188 -1.59 14.52 -5.98
N PHE A 189 -0.73 15.51 -6.23
CA PHE A 189 -1.04 16.58 -7.13
C PHE A 189 0.12 16.85 -8.10
N THR A 190 -0.23 17.35 -9.28
CA THR A 190 0.69 17.88 -10.27
C THR A 190 0.17 19.26 -10.68
N LEU A 191 1.05 20.26 -10.66
CA LEU A 191 0.79 21.60 -11.13
C LEU A 191 1.72 21.88 -12.32
N ASP A 192 1.15 22.14 -13.47
CA ASP A 192 1.86 22.57 -14.65
C ASP A 192 1.67 24.09 -14.80
N ILE A 193 2.77 24.83 -14.79
CA ILE A 193 2.80 26.29 -14.84
C ILE A 193 3.40 26.68 -16.17
N GLU A 194 2.62 27.36 -17.00
CA GLU A 194 3.05 27.88 -18.29
C GLU A 194 3.34 29.39 -18.17
N GLY A 195 4.53 29.77 -18.58
CA GLY A 195 4.97 31.16 -18.68
C GLY A 195 5.30 31.55 -20.09
N LYS A 196 6.29 32.42 -20.24
CA LYS A 196 6.88 32.79 -21.51
C LYS A 196 8.39 32.73 -21.39
N GLY A 197 9.00 31.68 -21.96
CA GLY A 197 10.43 31.47 -21.94
C GLY A 197 11.20 32.52 -22.78
N GLY A 198 12.54 32.56 -22.58
CA GLY A 198 13.40 33.41 -23.31
C GLY A 198 14.85 33.46 -22.81
N HIS A 199 15.63 34.42 -23.28
CA HIS A 199 17.02 34.59 -22.90
C HIS A 199 17.15 35.13 -21.46
N ALA A 200 17.87 34.46 -20.58
CA ALA A 200 17.97 34.82 -19.18
C ALA A 200 18.56 36.22 -18.90
N ALA A 201 19.32 36.81 -19.86
CA ALA A 201 19.81 38.18 -19.77
C ALA A 201 18.75 39.24 -20.13
N ARG A 202 17.55 38.83 -20.58
CA ARG A 202 16.43 39.72 -20.95
C ARG A 202 15.14 39.30 -20.24
N PRO A 203 15.10 39.21 -18.90
CA PRO A 203 13.96 38.71 -18.17
C PRO A 203 12.69 39.58 -18.37
N GLN A 204 12.84 40.88 -18.71
CA GLN A 204 11.73 41.79 -18.98
C GLN A 204 10.95 41.43 -20.27
N GLU A 205 11.47 40.58 -21.12
CA GLU A 205 10.81 40.07 -22.34
C GLU A 205 10.07 38.76 -22.10
N THR A 206 10.13 38.21 -20.87
CA THR A 206 9.63 36.90 -20.47
C THR A 206 8.52 37.01 -19.43
N ILE A 207 7.88 35.87 -19.15
CA ILE A 207 7.07 35.62 -17.96
C ILE A 207 7.68 34.38 -17.31
N ASP A 208 8.51 34.57 -16.31
CA ASP A 208 9.31 33.50 -15.72
C ASP A 208 8.44 32.56 -14.83
N PRO A 209 8.16 31.32 -15.28
CA PRO A 209 7.36 30.38 -14.51
C PRO A 209 8.11 29.82 -13.29
N THR A 210 9.44 29.96 -13.21
CA THR A 210 10.20 29.50 -12.05
C THR A 210 9.91 30.36 -10.83
N ILE A 211 9.79 31.67 -10.99
CA ILE A 211 9.41 32.59 -9.92
C ILE A 211 7.97 32.33 -9.46
N VAL A 212 7.06 32.12 -10.43
CA VAL A 212 5.65 31.78 -10.11
C VAL A 212 5.58 30.47 -9.34
N GLY A 213 6.28 29.43 -9.79
CA GLY A 213 6.33 28.13 -9.14
C GLY A 213 6.90 28.21 -7.72
N ALA A 214 7.95 29.00 -7.50
CA ALA A 214 8.53 29.22 -6.17
C ALA A 214 7.53 29.91 -5.22
N GLN A 215 6.79 30.91 -5.71
CA GLN A 215 5.75 31.58 -4.93
C GLN A 215 4.59 30.65 -4.59
N ILE A 216 4.13 29.82 -5.54
CA ILE A 216 3.09 28.82 -5.29
C ILE A 216 3.57 27.80 -4.25
N LEU A 217 4.81 27.29 -4.34
CA LEU A 217 5.36 26.38 -3.37
C LEU A 217 5.33 26.96 -1.95
N ILE A 218 5.72 28.22 -1.78
CA ILE A 218 5.67 28.92 -0.49
C ILE A 218 4.21 29.13 -0.05
N ALA A 219 3.33 29.56 -0.95
CA ALA A 219 1.92 29.78 -0.65
C ALA A 219 1.19 28.52 -0.20
N LEU A 220 1.50 27.38 -0.78
CA LEU A 220 0.93 26.08 -0.39
C LEU A 220 1.17 25.74 1.09
N GLN A 221 2.23 26.26 1.71
CA GLN A 221 2.49 26.06 3.13
C GLN A 221 1.43 26.74 4.01
N SER A 222 0.74 27.76 3.50
CA SER A 222 -0.33 28.44 4.20
C SER A 222 -1.59 27.58 4.38
N VAL A 223 -1.81 26.58 3.53
CA VAL A 223 -2.91 25.62 3.66
C VAL A 223 -2.81 24.92 5.01
N VAL A 224 -1.62 24.43 5.35
CA VAL A 224 -1.36 23.79 6.65
C VAL A 224 -1.39 24.81 7.79
N SER A 225 -0.72 25.95 7.64
CA SER A 225 -0.47 26.86 8.75
C SER A 225 -1.60 27.86 9.02
N ARG A 226 -2.50 28.12 8.08
CA ARG A 226 -3.55 29.15 8.15
C ARG A 226 -4.97 28.66 7.89
N ASN A 227 -5.13 27.56 7.13
CA ASN A 227 -6.45 27.09 6.72
C ASN A 227 -6.89 25.81 7.45
N THR A 228 -5.96 25.08 8.06
CA THR A 228 -6.24 23.85 8.82
C THR A 228 -6.49 24.20 10.29
N ASP A 229 -7.51 23.58 10.89
CA ASP A 229 -7.73 23.68 12.35
C ASP A 229 -6.49 23.20 13.09
N PRO A 230 -5.98 23.94 14.10
CA PRO A 230 -4.81 23.55 14.88
C PRO A 230 -4.89 22.18 15.57
N LEU A 231 -6.10 21.64 15.77
CA LEU A 231 -6.34 20.31 16.34
C LEU A 231 -6.32 19.19 15.29
N GLU A 232 -6.29 19.54 14.01
CA GLU A 232 -6.29 18.60 12.89
C GLU A 232 -4.89 18.40 12.32
N SER A 233 -4.70 17.26 11.64
CA SER A 233 -3.43 16.93 11.02
C SER A 233 -3.53 17.00 9.50
N LEU A 234 -2.69 17.84 8.91
CA LEU A 234 -2.51 17.95 7.46
C LEU A 234 -1.03 18.05 7.12
N VAL A 235 -0.60 17.33 6.10
CA VAL A 235 0.73 17.51 5.48
C VAL A 235 0.53 17.84 4.00
N VAL A 236 1.18 18.90 3.55
CA VAL A 236 1.31 19.25 2.12
C VAL A 236 2.80 19.36 1.81
N SER A 237 3.29 18.48 0.94
CA SER A 237 4.71 18.45 0.55
C SER A 237 4.85 18.53 -0.96
N VAL A 238 5.57 19.55 -1.45
CA VAL A 238 6.06 19.58 -2.82
C VAL A 238 7.35 18.77 -2.88
N THR A 239 7.36 17.70 -3.66
CA THR A 239 8.46 16.73 -3.72
C THR A 239 9.26 16.79 -5.01
N SER A 240 8.79 17.55 -5.99
CA SER A 240 9.49 17.77 -7.26
C SER A 240 9.21 19.18 -7.77
N PHE A 241 10.25 19.85 -8.26
CA PHE A 241 10.20 21.10 -8.99
C PHE A 241 11.08 20.91 -10.23
N ARG A 242 10.51 20.94 -11.42
CA ARG A 242 11.21 20.64 -12.67
C ARG A 242 10.91 21.67 -13.73
N THR A 243 11.94 22.00 -14.51
CA THR A 243 11.85 22.78 -15.73
C THR A 243 12.09 21.86 -16.94
N GLU A 244 11.73 22.31 -18.13
CA GLU A 244 11.98 21.60 -19.38
C GLU A 244 13.43 21.75 -19.89
N SER A 245 14.21 22.69 -19.32
CA SER A 245 15.56 23.03 -19.76
C SER A 245 16.54 23.05 -18.59
N ASP A 246 17.74 22.51 -18.81
CA ASP A 246 18.88 22.57 -17.89
C ASP A 246 19.89 23.66 -18.28
N SER A 247 19.57 24.51 -19.30
CA SER A 247 20.47 25.55 -19.80
C SER A 247 20.52 26.74 -18.86
N TYR A 248 21.72 27.15 -18.46
CA TYR A 248 21.94 28.28 -17.53
C TYR A 248 21.47 29.65 -18.03
N ASN A 249 21.36 29.82 -19.35
CA ASN A 249 21.02 31.09 -19.98
C ASN A 249 19.61 31.12 -20.61
N VAL A 250 18.75 30.17 -20.24
CA VAL A 250 17.38 30.06 -20.75
C VAL A 250 16.39 30.13 -19.59
N ILE A 251 15.43 31.06 -19.65
CA ILE A 251 14.21 31.02 -18.84
C ILE A 251 13.27 30.04 -19.50
N PRO A 252 12.79 29.01 -18.77
CA PRO A 252 11.95 27.96 -19.37
C PRO A 252 10.57 28.48 -19.76
N GLN A 253 9.88 27.76 -20.65
CA GLN A 253 8.47 28.00 -20.97
C GLN A 253 7.55 27.45 -19.90
N THR A 254 7.93 26.30 -19.30
CA THR A 254 7.10 25.57 -18.34
C THR A 254 7.87 25.18 -17.08
N VAL A 255 7.12 25.08 -15.98
CA VAL A 255 7.56 24.49 -14.71
C VAL A 255 6.52 23.50 -14.26
N GLN A 256 6.95 22.32 -13.80
CA GLN A 256 6.08 21.33 -13.17
C GLN A 256 6.43 21.18 -11.69
N LEU A 257 5.42 21.32 -10.82
CA LEU A 257 5.48 20.93 -9.41
C LEU A 257 4.72 19.62 -9.23
N ARG A 258 5.28 18.71 -8.43
CA ARG A 258 4.57 17.53 -7.95
C ARG A 258 4.65 17.46 -6.45
N GLY A 259 3.58 16.92 -5.86
CA GLY A 259 3.55 16.80 -4.41
C GLY A 259 2.52 15.81 -3.91
N THR A 260 2.45 15.73 -2.61
CA THR A 260 1.54 14.84 -1.91
C THR A 260 0.86 15.54 -0.75
N VAL A 261 -0.37 15.12 -0.48
CA VAL A 261 -1.17 15.54 0.68
C VAL A 261 -1.43 14.32 1.56
N ARG A 262 -1.37 14.51 2.89
CA ARG A 262 -1.72 13.51 3.88
C ARG A 262 -2.71 14.09 4.89
N THR A 263 -3.82 13.39 5.11
CA THR A 263 -4.90 13.82 6.03
C THR A 263 -5.43 12.67 6.86
N LEU A 264 -5.93 12.95 8.04
CA LEU A 264 -6.52 11.95 8.94
C LEU A 264 -8.04 12.06 9.04
N SER A 265 -8.64 13.15 8.54
CA SER A 265 -10.09 13.32 8.49
C SER A 265 -10.56 13.65 7.08
N LYS A 266 -11.83 13.31 6.78
CA LYS A 266 -12.43 13.59 5.47
C LYS A 266 -12.60 15.09 5.25
N GLU A 267 -12.97 15.82 6.30
CA GLU A 267 -13.21 17.26 6.28
C GLU A 267 -11.92 18.01 5.89
N VAL A 268 -10.79 17.64 6.49
CA VAL A 268 -9.48 18.23 6.17
C VAL A 268 -9.03 17.83 4.77
N ARG A 269 -9.33 16.62 4.35
CA ARG A 269 -9.03 16.16 2.98
C ARG A 269 -9.79 16.98 1.95
N ASP A 270 -11.10 17.12 2.13
CA ASP A 270 -11.96 17.91 1.22
C ASP A 270 -11.48 19.37 1.18
N LEU A 271 -11.15 19.98 2.33
CA LEU A 271 -10.56 21.31 2.41
C LEU A 271 -9.26 21.43 1.60
N SER A 272 -8.36 20.47 1.74
CA SER A 272 -7.05 20.49 1.07
C SER A 272 -7.11 20.32 -0.44
N LEU A 273 -8.19 19.70 -0.97
CA LEU A 273 -8.38 19.45 -2.41
C LEU A 273 -9.10 20.58 -3.16
N ILE A 274 -9.73 21.53 -2.44
CA ILE A 274 -10.45 22.66 -3.06
C ILE A 274 -9.65 23.97 -3.08
N HIS A 275 -8.46 23.98 -2.53
CA HIS A 275 -7.52 25.11 -2.54
C HIS A 275 -6.38 24.84 -3.50
#